data_5ae809ec14d3831489a4314ba76dcfb0
#
_entry.id   5ae809ec14d3831489a4314ba76dcfb0
#
_cell.length_a   1.000
_cell.length_b   1.000
_cell.length_c   1.000
_cell.angle_alpha   90.00
_cell.angle_beta   90.00
_cell.angle_gamma   90.00
#
_symmetry.space_group_name_H-M   'P 1'
#
loop_
_entity.id
_entity.type
_entity.pdbx_description
1 polymer ?
#
loop_
_entity_poly.entity_id
_entity_poly.type
_entity_poly.pdbx_seq_one_letter_code
_entity_poly.pdbx_strand_id
1 'polypeptide(L)'
;MLRKLNVVSDKPDQFAVTSAQLTNGMVVAKDYATGKISAATGAGDYFVEAQKNYDGLNAVVAPTDGDFETIKSGETAILIPTYVGERYATSACATGLTVGDPLTVTSGAFAKQSAKSAAYQWVYGGTYSDPTGTLYIVEKIPASTTAAS
;
A
#
# COMPACT_ATOMS: atom_id res chain seq x y z
N MET A 1 -3.41 -7.02 -2.75
CA MET A 1 -2.77 -7.85 -1.70
C MET A 1 -1.45 -7.22 -1.26
N LEU A 2 -1.07 -7.37 -0.01
CA LEU A 2 0.20 -6.90 0.56
C LEU A 2 0.96 -8.06 1.21
N ARG A 3 2.28 -8.12 0.98
CA ARG A 3 3.21 -9.00 1.69
C ARG A 3 4.36 -8.17 2.26
N LYS A 4 4.66 -8.39 3.54
CA LYS A 4 5.84 -7.82 4.20
C LYS A 4 7.03 -8.74 3.90
N LEU A 5 8.04 -8.28 3.17
CA LEU A 5 9.20 -9.09 2.77
C LEU A 5 10.38 -8.93 3.73
N ASN A 6 10.55 -7.73 4.27
CA ASN A 6 11.57 -7.40 5.25
C ASN A 6 11.01 -6.35 6.20
N VAL A 7 11.00 -6.64 7.48
CA VAL A 7 10.48 -5.76 8.54
C VAL A 7 11.63 -5.45 9.49
N VAL A 8 11.94 -4.17 9.62
CA VAL A 8 13.06 -3.69 10.45
C VAL A 8 12.73 -3.78 11.94
N SER A 9 11.47 -3.60 12.31
CA SER A 9 11.01 -3.68 13.69
C SER A 9 9.54 -4.10 13.77
N ASP A 10 9.15 -4.73 14.88
CA ASP A 10 7.75 -4.93 15.20
C ASP A 10 7.07 -3.60 15.46
N LYS A 11 5.94 -3.39 14.81
CA LYS A 11 5.15 -2.17 14.89
C LYS A 11 3.72 -2.52 15.26
N PRO A 12 3.08 -1.75 16.14
CA PRO A 12 1.65 -1.90 16.34
C PRO A 12 0.92 -1.48 15.07
N ASP A 13 -0.03 -2.28 14.64
CA ASP A 13 -0.98 -1.89 13.63
C ASP A 13 -1.90 -0.80 14.17
N GLN A 14 -2.36 0.06 13.30
CA GLN A 14 -3.35 1.09 13.62
C GLN A 14 -4.65 0.78 12.90
N PHE A 15 -5.74 1.28 13.44
CA PHE A 15 -7.06 1.13 12.84
C PHE A 15 -7.58 2.51 12.43
N ALA A 16 -8.18 2.61 11.26
CA ALA A 16 -8.80 3.83 10.81
C ALA A 16 -9.99 3.56 9.89
N VAL A 17 -10.95 4.49 9.90
CA VAL A 17 -12.13 4.42 9.02
C VAL A 17 -11.78 5.04 7.68
N THR A 18 -12.10 4.35 6.60
CA THR A 18 -11.89 4.89 5.26
C THR A 18 -12.98 5.87 4.84
N SER A 19 -12.61 6.94 4.16
CA SER A 19 -13.53 7.91 3.56
C SER A 19 -14.02 7.49 2.16
N ALA A 20 -13.35 6.54 1.52
CA ALA A 20 -13.67 6.03 0.19
C ALA A 20 -13.35 4.53 0.10
N GLN A 21 -13.79 3.87 -0.97
CA GLN A 21 -13.41 2.48 -1.21
C GLN A 21 -11.91 2.37 -1.45
N LEU A 22 -11.28 1.38 -0.80
CA LEU A 22 -9.88 1.05 -0.93
C LEU A 22 -9.71 -0.43 -1.27
N THR A 23 -8.52 -0.81 -1.70
CA THR A 23 -8.12 -2.21 -1.95
C THR A 23 -6.90 -2.55 -1.12
N ASN A 24 -6.79 -3.78 -0.66
CA ASN A 24 -5.63 -4.27 0.09
C ASN A 24 -4.32 -3.96 -0.64
N GLY A 25 -3.35 -3.47 0.12
CA GLY A 25 -2.02 -3.14 -0.40
C GLY A 25 -1.92 -1.75 -1.05
N MET A 26 -3.01 -0.96 -1.10
CA MET A 26 -2.91 0.44 -1.49
C MET A 26 -2.15 1.26 -0.45
N VAL A 27 -1.46 2.29 -0.93
CA VAL A 27 -0.87 3.32 -0.07
C VAL A 27 -1.92 4.36 0.28
N VAL A 28 -2.03 4.70 1.56
CA VAL A 28 -3.05 5.63 2.06
C VAL A 28 -2.43 6.78 2.81
N ALA A 29 -3.14 7.90 2.81
CA ALA A 29 -2.88 9.07 3.63
C ALA A 29 -3.94 9.17 4.73
N LYS A 30 -3.51 9.57 5.92
CA LYS A 30 -4.39 9.82 7.07
C LYS A 30 -4.68 11.31 7.17
N ASP A 31 -5.95 11.65 7.21
CA ASP A 31 -6.40 12.98 7.62
C ASP A 31 -6.41 13.04 9.16
N TYR A 32 -5.49 13.79 9.73
CA TYR A 32 -5.35 13.88 11.18
C TYR A 32 -6.47 14.70 11.85
N ALA A 33 -7.20 15.52 11.10
CA ALA A 33 -8.33 16.28 11.64
C ALA A 33 -9.56 15.38 11.85
N THR A 34 -9.81 14.46 10.94
CA THR A 34 -10.98 13.56 11.00
C THR A 34 -10.61 12.14 11.45
N GLY A 35 -9.33 11.77 11.45
CA GLY A 35 -8.84 10.42 11.70
C GLY A 35 -9.15 9.41 10.58
N LYS A 36 -9.73 9.86 9.46
CA LYS A 36 -10.08 9.03 8.32
C LYS A 36 -8.90 8.85 7.35
N ILE A 37 -8.97 7.79 6.56
CA ILE A 37 -7.97 7.49 5.53
C ILE A 37 -8.58 7.55 4.14
N SER A 38 -7.73 7.86 3.17
CA SER A 38 -8.03 7.82 1.72
C SER A 38 -6.80 7.38 0.94
N ALA A 39 -6.98 7.03 -0.34
CA ALA A 39 -5.87 6.73 -1.23
C ALA A 39 -4.89 7.90 -1.30
N ALA A 40 -3.60 7.62 -1.11
CA ALA A 40 -2.55 8.63 -1.12
C ALA A 40 -2.21 9.08 -2.55
N THR A 41 -1.71 10.32 -2.67
CA THR A 41 -1.11 10.83 -3.92
C THR A 41 0.15 11.61 -3.57
N GLY A 42 1.24 11.33 -4.28
CA GLY A 42 2.57 11.91 -4.04
C GLY A 42 3.35 11.16 -2.97
N ALA A 43 2.92 11.24 -1.72
CA ALA A 43 3.54 10.56 -0.58
C ALA A 43 2.48 9.81 0.24
N GLY A 44 2.94 8.80 0.99
CA GLY A 44 2.10 8.07 1.93
C GLY A 44 2.96 7.16 2.80
N ASP A 45 2.66 7.12 4.08
CA ASP A 45 3.46 6.39 5.07
C ASP A 45 2.80 5.10 5.54
N TYR A 46 1.63 4.76 5.02
CA TYR A 46 0.87 3.60 5.44
C TYR A 46 0.41 2.78 4.24
N PHE A 47 0.50 1.47 4.36
CA PHE A 47 -0.30 0.54 3.57
C PHE A 47 -1.62 0.26 4.28
N VAL A 48 -2.63 -0.15 3.51
CA VAL A 48 -3.92 -0.56 4.04
C VAL A 48 -4.13 -2.07 3.88
N GLU A 49 -4.68 -2.68 4.92
CA GLU A 49 -5.17 -4.06 4.92
C GLU A 49 -6.64 -4.10 5.31
N ALA A 50 -7.46 -4.92 4.65
CA ALA A 50 -8.84 -5.13 5.04
C ALA A 50 -8.89 -5.93 6.33
N GLN A 51 -9.63 -5.39 7.31
CA GLN A 51 -10.02 -6.16 8.48
C GLN A 51 -11.40 -6.75 8.22
N LYS A 52 -11.47 -8.03 7.96
CA LYS A 52 -12.74 -8.76 7.89
C LYS A 52 -12.95 -9.51 9.20
N ASN A 53 -13.81 -8.97 10.04
CA ASN A 53 -14.30 -9.71 11.21
C ASN A 53 -15.36 -10.70 10.74
N TYR A 54 -15.05 -11.97 10.84
CA TYR A 54 -16.06 -13.01 10.72
C TYR A 54 -16.86 -13.07 12.04
N ASP A 55 -18.02 -12.43 12.06
CA ASP A 55 -19.04 -12.85 12.99
C ASP A 55 -19.47 -14.26 12.61
N GLY A 56 -19.39 -15.20 13.54
CA GLY A 56 -19.70 -16.61 13.29
C GLY A 56 -21.13 -16.87 12.74
N LEU A 57 -21.99 -15.86 12.74
CA LEU A 57 -23.32 -15.85 12.13
C LEU A 57 -23.29 -15.63 10.61
N ASN A 58 -22.23 -15.05 10.06
CA ASN A 58 -22.06 -14.81 8.62
C ASN A 58 -21.24 -15.90 7.91
N ALA A 59 -20.80 -16.91 8.64
CA ALA A 59 -20.06 -18.05 8.08
C ALA A 59 -20.88 -18.91 7.10
N VAL A 60 -22.20 -18.67 6.99
CA VAL A 60 -23.09 -19.40 6.09
C VAL A 60 -23.06 -18.86 4.66
N VAL A 61 -22.62 -17.62 4.46
CA VAL A 61 -22.39 -17.05 3.14
C VAL A 61 -20.88 -16.94 2.99
N ALA A 62 -20.27 -17.87 2.26
CA ALA A 62 -18.85 -17.79 1.94
C ALA A 62 -18.60 -16.43 1.27
N PRO A 63 -17.78 -15.54 1.86
CA PRO A 63 -17.46 -14.27 1.23
C PRO A 63 -16.77 -14.57 -0.10
N THR A 64 -17.09 -13.81 -1.11
CA THR A 64 -16.37 -13.87 -2.40
C THR A 64 -14.94 -13.37 -2.20
N ASP A 65 -13.98 -13.85 -2.97
CA ASP A 65 -12.58 -13.42 -2.87
C ASP A 65 -12.43 -11.89 -2.92
N GLY A 66 -13.28 -11.20 -3.68
CA GLY A 66 -13.33 -9.75 -3.75
C GLY A 66 -13.66 -9.06 -2.42
N ASP A 67 -14.39 -9.69 -1.54
CA ASP A 67 -14.73 -9.12 -0.23
C ASP A 67 -13.52 -9.05 0.72
N PHE A 68 -12.50 -9.89 0.52
CA PHE A 68 -11.27 -9.85 1.30
C PHE A 68 -10.29 -8.79 0.82
N GLU A 69 -10.37 -8.39 -0.43
CA GLU A 69 -9.47 -7.42 -1.05
C GLU A 69 -10.02 -5.99 -1.00
N THR A 70 -11.32 -5.82 -0.78
CA THR A 70 -11.99 -4.52 -0.86
C THR A 70 -12.45 -4.04 0.51
N ILE A 71 -12.13 -2.79 0.82
CA ILE A 71 -12.57 -2.06 2.01
C ILE A 71 -13.55 -0.99 1.52
N LYS A 72 -14.81 -1.07 1.93
CA LYS A 72 -15.85 -0.13 1.51
C LYS A 72 -15.74 1.18 2.28
N SER A 73 -16.28 2.26 1.72
CA SER A 73 -16.38 3.54 2.44
C SER A 73 -17.08 3.36 3.78
N GLY A 74 -16.50 3.91 4.84
CA GLY A 74 -17.00 3.81 6.21
C GLY A 74 -16.58 2.56 6.97
N GLU A 75 -15.96 1.58 6.31
CA GLU A 75 -15.40 0.40 6.99
C GLU A 75 -14.05 0.74 7.67
N THR A 76 -13.73 -0.04 8.70
CA THR A 76 -12.44 0.05 9.39
C THR A 76 -11.40 -0.80 8.66
N ALA A 77 -10.22 -0.22 8.44
CA ALA A 77 -9.07 -0.88 7.87
C ALA A 77 -7.90 -0.91 8.86
N ILE A 78 -6.99 -1.85 8.65
CA ILE A 78 -5.70 -1.90 9.34
C ILE A 78 -4.71 -1.02 8.57
N LEU A 79 -4.02 -0.12 9.28
CA LEU A 79 -2.92 0.68 8.76
C LEU A 79 -1.59 0.03 9.13
N ILE A 80 -0.75 -0.22 8.13
CA ILE A 80 0.59 -0.75 8.30
C ILE A 80 1.59 0.38 8.10
N PRO A 81 2.17 0.94 9.18
CA PRO A 81 3.20 1.97 9.06
C PRO A 81 4.42 1.43 8.33
N THR A 82 5.08 2.27 7.53
CA THR A 82 6.26 1.90 6.76
C THR A 82 7.47 2.70 7.22
N TYR A 83 8.65 2.05 7.24
CA TYR A 83 9.91 2.69 7.62
C TYR A 83 10.99 2.47 6.56
N VAL A 84 11.98 3.34 6.56
CA VAL A 84 13.14 3.23 5.67
C VAL A 84 13.85 1.88 5.89
N GLY A 85 14.18 1.20 4.79
CA GLY A 85 14.81 -0.11 4.78
C GLY A 85 13.82 -1.28 4.70
N GLU A 86 12.52 -1.03 4.79
CA GLU A 86 11.53 -2.09 4.67
C GLU A 86 11.12 -2.35 3.21
N ARG A 87 10.85 -3.62 2.94
CA ARG A 87 10.42 -4.12 1.63
C ARG A 87 9.06 -4.75 1.73
N TYR A 88 8.22 -4.47 0.75
CA TYR A 88 6.87 -5.00 0.63
C TYR A 88 6.62 -5.52 -0.77
N ALA A 89 5.70 -6.45 -0.91
CA ALA A 89 5.15 -6.84 -2.20
C ALA A 89 3.66 -6.50 -2.24
N THR A 90 3.25 -5.72 -3.21
CA THR A 90 1.86 -5.24 -3.36
C THR A 90 1.36 -5.40 -4.78
N SER A 91 0.05 -5.60 -4.92
CA SER A 91 -0.64 -5.54 -6.22
C SER A 91 -0.92 -4.10 -6.68
N ALA A 92 -0.88 -3.12 -5.77
CA ALA A 92 -1.15 -1.70 -6.06
C ALA A 92 0.09 -1.02 -6.67
N CYS A 93 0.48 -1.44 -7.88
CA CYS A 93 1.65 -0.94 -8.58
C CYS A 93 1.45 -1.01 -10.10
N ALA A 94 1.96 0.00 -10.81
CA ALA A 94 1.97 0.01 -12.27
C ALA A 94 2.88 -1.11 -12.83
N THR A 95 2.57 -1.55 -14.04
CA THR A 95 3.36 -2.53 -14.80
C THR A 95 4.46 -1.84 -15.62
N GLY A 96 5.42 -2.62 -16.13
CA GLY A 96 6.46 -2.12 -17.04
C GLY A 96 7.60 -1.34 -16.36
N LEU A 97 7.74 -1.49 -15.05
CA LEU A 97 8.83 -0.89 -14.29
C LEU A 97 10.12 -1.69 -14.40
N THR A 98 11.25 -1.01 -14.28
CA THR A 98 12.60 -1.60 -14.22
C THR A 98 13.12 -1.53 -12.79
N VAL A 99 13.79 -2.59 -12.33
CA VAL A 99 14.39 -2.62 -10.98
C VAL A 99 15.28 -1.40 -10.78
N GLY A 100 15.06 -0.70 -9.65
CA GLY A 100 15.72 0.57 -9.34
C GLY A 100 14.95 1.81 -9.78
N ASP A 101 13.85 1.67 -10.53
CA ASP A 101 13.02 2.84 -10.88
C ASP A 101 12.53 3.57 -9.63
N PRO A 102 12.68 4.91 -9.58
CA PRO A 102 12.09 5.72 -8.53
C PRO A 102 10.56 5.70 -8.65
N LEU A 103 9.88 5.63 -7.52
CA LEU A 103 8.43 5.53 -7.48
C LEU A 103 7.79 6.72 -6.79
N THR A 104 6.64 7.10 -7.31
CA THR A 104 5.66 7.99 -6.67
C THR A 104 4.36 7.23 -6.42
N VAL A 105 3.48 7.80 -5.63
CA VAL A 105 2.14 7.24 -5.39
C VAL A 105 1.10 8.07 -6.13
N THR A 106 0.21 7.41 -6.85
CA THR A 106 -0.92 8.04 -7.54
C THR A 106 -2.19 7.26 -7.21
N SER A 107 -3.14 7.91 -6.56
CA SER A 107 -4.41 7.29 -6.14
C SER A 107 -4.21 5.95 -5.42
N GLY A 108 -3.25 5.90 -4.51
CA GLY A 108 -2.94 4.72 -3.68
C GLY A 108 -2.08 3.64 -4.35
N ALA A 109 -1.72 3.78 -5.62
CA ALA A 109 -0.87 2.83 -6.33
C ALA A 109 0.50 3.44 -6.67
N PHE A 110 1.53 2.59 -6.70
CA PHE A 110 2.86 3.01 -7.14
C PHE A 110 2.93 3.19 -8.65
N ALA A 111 3.59 4.25 -9.08
CA ALA A 111 3.90 4.53 -10.47
C ALA A 111 5.33 5.06 -10.58
N LYS A 112 5.92 5.01 -11.78
CA LYS A 112 7.26 5.56 -12.01
C LYS A 112 7.27 7.07 -11.76
N GLN A 113 8.20 7.54 -10.94
CA GLN A 113 8.50 8.97 -10.80
C GLN A 113 9.37 9.42 -11.97
N SER A 114 8.76 10.06 -12.94
CA SER A 114 9.43 10.52 -14.16
C SER A 114 9.70 12.03 -14.19
N ALA A 115 9.16 12.79 -13.24
CA ALA A 115 9.40 14.22 -13.16
C ALA A 115 10.86 14.50 -12.75
N LYS A 116 11.50 15.46 -13.43
CA LYS A 116 12.87 15.89 -13.13
C LYS A 116 12.93 16.61 -11.79
N SER A 117 14.02 16.43 -11.07
CA SER A 117 14.24 17.04 -9.75
C SER A 117 13.11 16.77 -8.73
N ALA A 118 12.38 15.68 -8.92
CA ALA A 118 11.28 15.32 -8.04
C ALA A 118 11.74 14.43 -6.87
N ALA A 119 11.24 14.70 -5.68
CA ALA A 119 11.50 13.89 -4.52
C ALA A 119 10.81 12.51 -4.61
N TYR A 120 11.46 11.48 -4.11
CA TYR A 120 10.90 10.14 -3.97
C TYR A 120 11.48 9.45 -2.73
N GLN A 121 10.74 8.49 -2.22
CA GLN A 121 11.12 7.68 -1.05
C GLN A 121 10.92 6.18 -1.29
N TRP A 122 10.57 5.78 -2.51
CA TRP A 122 10.32 4.41 -2.88
C TRP A 122 11.05 4.04 -4.15
N VAL A 123 11.53 2.81 -4.22
CA VAL A 123 12.14 2.24 -5.42
C VAL A 123 11.49 0.89 -5.74
N TYR A 124 11.45 0.58 -7.02
CA TYR A 124 10.96 -0.70 -7.52
C TYR A 124 12.03 -1.79 -7.36
N GLY A 125 11.68 -2.90 -6.72
CA GLY A 125 12.58 -4.02 -6.42
C GLY A 125 12.38 -5.27 -7.29
N GLY A 126 11.46 -5.25 -8.25
CA GLY A 126 11.15 -6.41 -9.09
C GLY A 126 9.77 -7.01 -8.81
N THR A 127 9.56 -8.23 -9.24
CA THR A 127 8.32 -8.97 -9.05
C THR A 127 8.45 -10.02 -7.95
N TYR A 128 7.33 -10.35 -7.34
CA TYR A 128 7.18 -11.43 -6.36
C TYR A 128 6.06 -12.36 -6.81
N SER A 129 6.34 -13.66 -6.91
CA SER A 129 5.33 -14.66 -7.24
C SER A 129 4.59 -15.08 -5.97
N ASP A 130 3.29 -14.82 -5.94
CA ASP A 130 2.39 -15.21 -4.86
C ASP A 130 1.35 -16.20 -5.41
N PRO A 131 0.84 -17.16 -4.62
CA PRO A 131 -0.23 -18.07 -5.08
C PRO A 131 -1.46 -17.36 -5.65
N THR A 132 -1.69 -16.11 -5.26
CA THR A 132 -2.82 -15.29 -5.74
C THR A 132 -2.49 -14.47 -7.00
N GLY A 133 -1.23 -14.49 -7.45
CA GLY A 133 -0.78 -13.78 -8.64
C GLY A 133 0.56 -13.08 -8.48
N THR A 134 0.90 -12.24 -9.44
CA THR A 134 2.13 -11.46 -9.41
C THR A 134 1.95 -10.21 -8.54
N LEU A 135 2.83 -10.04 -7.58
CA LEU A 135 2.98 -8.81 -6.79
C LEU A 135 4.24 -8.07 -7.21
N TYR A 136 4.32 -6.81 -6.86
CA TYR A 136 5.42 -5.91 -7.18
C TYR A 136 6.16 -5.51 -5.91
N ILE A 137 7.47 -5.73 -5.90
CA ILE A 137 8.32 -5.40 -4.75
C ILE A 137 8.59 -3.90 -4.77
N VAL A 138 8.33 -3.25 -3.64
CA VAL A 138 8.65 -1.86 -3.39
C VAL A 138 9.49 -1.76 -2.11
N GLU A 139 10.49 -0.90 -2.11
CA GLU A 139 11.38 -0.69 -0.97
C GLU A 139 11.36 0.78 -0.58
N LYS A 140 11.18 1.05 0.72
CA LYS A 140 11.25 2.41 1.24
C LYS A 140 12.70 2.78 1.51
N ILE A 141 13.17 3.83 0.88
CA ILE A 141 14.53 4.35 0.98
C ILE A 141 14.54 5.73 1.66
N PRO A 142 15.70 6.22 2.13
CA PRO A 142 15.83 7.62 2.51
C PRO A 142 15.38 8.54 1.38
N ALA A 143 14.84 9.71 1.75
CA ALA A 143 14.40 10.70 0.76
C ALA A 143 15.51 10.99 -0.25
N SER A 144 15.18 10.91 -1.53
CA SER A 144 16.08 11.11 -2.65
C SER A 144 15.41 11.99 -3.70
N THR A 145 16.16 12.39 -4.73
CA THR A 145 15.68 13.26 -5.80
C THR A 145 16.08 12.67 -7.16
N THR A 146 15.15 12.68 -8.11
CA THR A 146 15.43 12.28 -9.49
C THR A 146 16.42 13.24 -10.14
N ALA A 147 17.12 12.77 -11.19
CA ALA A 147 18.08 13.61 -11.92
C ALA A 147 17.44 14.90 -12.46
N ALA A 148 18.22 15.97 -12.50
CA ALA A 148 17.77 17.26 -12.99
C ALA A 148 17.78 17.38 -14.53
N SER A 149 18.56 16.55 -15.21
CA SER A 149 18.74 16.57 -16.67
C SER A 149 17.97 15.44 -17.37
#